data_cbbd6744ae0f8acc4cea96d17802cbc1
#
_entry.id   cbbd6744ae0f8acc4cea96d17802cbc1
#
_cell.length_a   1.000
_cell.length_b   1.000
_cell.length_c   1.000
_cell.angle_alpha   90.00
_cell.angle_beta   90.00
_cell.angle_gamma   90.00
#
_symmetry.space_group_name_H-M   'P 1'
#
loop_
_entity.id
_entity.type
_entity.pdbx_description
1 polymer ?
#
loop_
_entity_poly.entity_id
_entity_poly.type
_entity_poly.pdbx_seq_one_letter_code
_entity_poly.pdbx_strand_id
1 'polypeptide(L)'
;MIPLRGGTDMAVRRIVDRSVDQLSEEIPKDDLVKARLELIKRLNKSVRQARRSGGLTLYLPVERIHGTLVAASIVVSEALTGPGADVASGETVAQLLSDGAGSEPVTIDGADGVRLDKVVAADPDREVEHASRRIDYALPVPEGRVAQWVTVCFSTIADGDPRGEFADILVELFDAVMTTFRWSY
;
A
#
# COMPACT_ATOMS: atom_id res chain seq x y z
N MET A 1 1.89 -10.92 2.79
CA MET A 1 2.15 -10.50 1.42
C MET A 1 1.15 -11.17 0.48
N ILE A 2 0.50 -10.39 -0.39
CA ILE A 2 -0.43 -10.84 -1.44
C ILE A 2 0.20 -10.50 -2.79
N PRO A 3 0.62 -11.48 -3.60
CA PRO A 3 1.02 -11.22 -4.97
C PRO A 3 -0.23 -10.82 -5.78
N LEU A 4 -0.13 -9.75 -6.58
CA LEU A 4 -1.23 -9.26 -7.38
C LEU A 4 -1.23 -9.85 -8.80
N ARG A 5 -0.13 -10.50 -9.21
CA ARG A 5 0.02 -11.23 -10.46
C ARG A 5 0.19 -12.74 -10.17
N GLY A 6 -0.92 -13.49 -10.12
CA GLY A 6 -0.93 -14.94 -9.83
C GLY A 6 -0.95 -15.29 -8.32
N GLY A 7 -1.57 -16.42 -7.98
CA GLY A 7 -1.64 -16.92 -6.59
C GLY A 7 -2.44 -16.06 -5.58
N THR A 8 -3.10 -15.05 -6.06
CA THR A 8 -3.79 -14.02 -5.25
C THR A 8 -4.85 -14.60 -4.33
N ASP A 9 -5.72 -15.50 -4.84
CA ASP A 9 -6.86 -16.03 -4.07
C ASP A 9 -6.41 -16.88 -2.88
N MET A 10 -5.33 -17.65 -3.05
CA MET A 10 -4.76 -18.42 -1.95
C MET A 10 -4.13 -17.50 -0.89
N ALA A 11 -3.45 -16.45 -1.31
CA ALA A 11 -2.85 -15.49 -0.39
C ALA A 11 -3.90 -14.70 0.38
N VAL A 12 -4.99 -14.27 -0.28
CA VAL A 12 -6.14 -13.61 0.36
C VAL A 12 -6.74 -14.52 1.42
N ARG A 13 -7.07 -15.78 1.08
CA ARG A 13 -7.66 -16.73 2.04
C ARG A 13 -6.74 -16.95 3.23
N ARG A 14 -5.44 -17.17 3.02
CA ARG A 14 -4.46 -17.37 4.11
C ARG A 14 -4.41 -16.18 5.08
N ILE A 15 -4.46 -14.96 4.55
CA ILE A 15 -4.45 -13.74 5.37
C ILE A 15 -5.73 -13.65 6.17
N VAL A 16 -6.89 -13.84 5.54
CA VAL A 16 -8.18 -13.80 6.22
C VAL A 16 -8.28 -14.89 7.29
N ASP A 17 -7.86 -16.14 6.99
CA ASP A 17 -7.87 -17.22 7.96
C ASP A 17 -7.04 -16.86 9.18
N ARG A 18 -5.80 -16.36 9.00
CA ARG A 18 -4.94 -15.94 10.12
C ARG A 18 -5.55 -14.77 10.91
N SER A 19 -6.20 -13.81 10.27
CA SER A 19 -6.86 -12.70 10.95
C SER A 19 -8.08 -13.15 11.75
N VAL A 20 -8.87 -14.06 11.19
CA VAL A 20 -10.06 -14.63 11.86
C VAL A 20 -9.67 -15.52 13.04
N ASP A 21 -8.61 -16.33 12.91
CA ASP A 21 -8.10 -17.17 14.00
C ASP A 21 -7.71 -16.33 15.23
N GLN A 22 -7.16 -15.14 15.04
CA GLN A 22 -6.83 -14.20 16.13
C GLN A 22 -8.06 -13.58 16.80
N LEU A 23 -9.19 -13.51 16.09
CA LEU A 23 -10.46 -12.99 16.61
C LEU A 23 -11.34 -14.08 17.22
N SER A 24 -11.01 -15.36 17.04
CA SER A 24 -11.84 -16.49 17.41
C SER A 24 -12.08 -16.63 18.91
N GLU A 25 -11.22 -16.06 19.75
CA GLU A 25 -11.36 -16.06 21.21
C GLU A 25 -12.34 -14.98 21.71
N GLU A 26 -12.58 -13.93 20.89
CA GLU A 26 -13.35 -12.74 21.29
C GLU A 26 -14.75 -12.69 20.67
N ILE A 27 -15.01 -13.49 19.61
CA ILE A 27 -16.23 -13.37 18.79
C ILE A 27 -16.98 -14.72 18.70
N PRO A 28 -18.33 -14.73 18.79
CA PRO A 28 -19.15 -15.92 18.59
C PRO A 28 -18.93 -16.56 17.21
N LYS A 29 -18.97 -17.89 17.13
CA LYS A 29 -18.68 -18.66 15.90
C LYS A 29 -19.52 -18.24 14.69
N ASP A 30 -20.79 -17.92 14.88
CA ASP A 30 -21.68 -17.51 13.79
C ASP A 30 -21.31 -16.14 13.22
N ASP A 31 -20.78 -15.24 14.05
CA ASP A 31 -20.31 -13.92 13.62
C ASP A 31 -18.94 -14.00 12.97
N LEU A 32 -18.09 -14.97 13.36
CA LEU A 32 -16.81 -15.23 12.69
C LEU A 32 -17.00 -15.62 11.22
N VAL A 33 -18.03 -16.41 10.90
CA VAL A 33 -18.30 -16.79 9.49
C VAL A 33 -18.69 -15.57 8.66
N LYS A 34 -19.52 -14.69 9.21
CA LYS A 34 -19.93 -13.44 8.54
C LYS A 34 -18.73 -12.51 8.37
N ALA A 35 -17.93 -12.31 9.43
CA ALA A 35 -16.72 -11.49 9.40
C ALA A 35 -15.72 -11.99 8.35
N ARG A 36 -15.52 -13.31 8.28
CA ARG A 36 -14.64 -13.94 7.27
C ARG A 36 -15.09 -13.63 5.84
N LEU A 37 -16.38 -13.80 5.54
CA LEU A 37 -16.92 -13.53 4.21
C LEU A 37 -16.79 -12.05 3.84
N GLU A 38 -17.06 -11.15 4.77
CA GLU A 38 -16.94 -9.72 4.55
C GLU A 38 -15.47 -9.31 4.33
N LEU A 39 -14.53 -9.84 5.12
CA LEU A 39 -13.10 -9.60 4.95
C LEU A 39 -12.61 -10.09 3.58
N ILE A 40 -13.01 -11.30 3.14
CA ILE A 40 -12.69 -11.83 1.81
C ILE A 40 -13.22 -10.89 0.72
N LYS A 41 -14.45 -10.42 0.84
CA LYS A 41 -15.09 -9.53 -0.13
C LYS A 41 -14.36 -8.18 -0.22
N ARG A 42 -14.08 -7.55 0.92
CA ARG A 42 -13.36 -6.25 1.00
C ARG A 42 -11.94 -6.39 0.46
N LEU A 43 -11.21 -7.42 0.88
CA LEU A 43 -9.84 -7.63 0.44
C LEU A 43 -9.76 -7.94 -1.06
N ASN A 44 -10.68 -8.74 -1.59
CA ASN A 44 -10.76 -8.99 -3.03
C ASN A 44 -11.10 -7.72 -3.84
N LYS A 45 -11.92 -6.80 -3.28
CA LYS A 45 -12.19 -5.50 -3.91
C LYS A 45 -10.91 -4.66 -3.98
N SER A 46 -10.19 -4.53 -2.87
CA SER A 46 -8.92 -3.79 -2.80
C SER A 46 -7.86 -4.37 -3.72
N VAL A 47 -7.72 -5.69 -3.76
CA VAL A 47 -6.82 -6.41 -4.66
C VAL A 47 -7.14 -6.12 -6.13
N ARG A 48 -8.42 -6.19 -6.52
CA ARG A 48 -8.82 -5.88 -7.90
C ARG A 48 -8.50 -4.43 -8.27
N GLN A 49 -8.72 -3.50 -7.35
CA GLN A 49 -8.39 -2.09 -7.56
C GLN A 49 -6.88 -1.89 -7.71
N ALA A 50 -6.08 -2.45 -6.81
CA ALA A 50 -4.62 -2.38 -6.90
C ALA A 50 -4.07 -2.99 -8.20
N ARG A 51 -4.64 -4.11 -8.67
CA ARG A 51 -4.27 -4.73 -9.96
C ARG A 51 -4.54 -3.80 -11.15
N ARG A 52 -5.68 -3.11 -11.17
CA ARG A 52 -6.03 -2.15 -12.23
C ARG A 52 -5.07 -0.96 -12.28
N SER A 53 -4.46 -0.62 -11.14
CA SER A 53 -3.47 0.45 -11.03
C SER A 53 -2.02 -0.04 -11.17
N GLY A 54 -1.78 -1.15 -11.89
CA GLY A 54 -0.43 -1.67 -12.11
C GLY A 54 0.21 -2.37 -10.91
N GLY A 55 -0.57 -2.67 -9.86
CA GLY A 55 -0.06 -3.28 -8.63
C GLY A 55 0.59 -4.64 -8.87
N LEU A 56 1.77 -4.83 -8.27
CA LEU A 56 2.56 -6.06 -8.29
C LEU A 56 2.33 -6.85 -7.00
N THR A 57 2.37 -6.18 -5.87
CA THR A 57 2.31 -6.80 -4.55
C THR A 57 1.63 -5.88 -3.54
N LEU A 58 0.82 -6.48 -2.65
CA LEU A 58 0.21 -5.83 -1.50
C LEU A 58 0.74 -6.48 -0.21
N TYR A 59 1.26 -5.67 0.70
CA TYR A 59 1.65 -6.07 2.05
C TYR A 59 0.62 -5.53 3.03
N LEU A 60 0.20 -6.38 3.96
CA LEU A 60 -0.69 -6.04 5.06
C LEU A 60 -0.14 -6.62 6.35
N PRO A 61 -0.16 -5.91 7.46
CA PRO A 61 0.07 -6.49 8.77
C PRO A 61 -1.10 -7.44 9.09
N VAL A 62 -0.77 -8.63 9.55
CA VAL A 62 -1.76 -9.67 9.90
C VAL A 62 -1.64 -10.10 11.35
N GLU A 63 -0.63 -9.62 12.06
CA GLU A 63 -0.38 -9.95 13.46
C GLU A 63 -0.53 -8.70 14.32
N ARG A 64 -1.06 -8.88 15.51
CA ARG A 64 -1.12 -7.82 16.51
C ARG A 64 0.28 -7.60 17.10
N ILE A 65 0.71 -6.36 17.17
CA ILE A 65 1.94 -5.96 17.85
C ILE A 65 1.52 -5.41 19.20
N HIS A 66 1.95 -6.05 20.29
CA HIS A 66 1.53 -5.69 21.66
C HIS A 66 0.00 -5.56 21.81
N GLY A 67 -0.75 -6.48 21.20
CA GLY A 67 -2.22 -6.49 21.26
C GLY A 67 -2.91 -5.52 20.30
N THR A 68 -2.18 -4.67 19.58
CA THR A 68 -2.73 -3.68 18.66
C THR A 68 -2.55 -4.12 17.20
N LEU A 69 -3.62 -4.08 16.42
CA LEU A 69 -3.54 -4.27 14.97
C LEU A 69 -3.17 -2.93 14.33
N VAL A 70 -2.04 -2.89 13.65
CA VAL A 70 -1.61 -1.72 12.90
C VAL A 70 -2.41 -1.62 11.60
N ALA A 71 -3.21 -0.59 11.46
CA ALA A 71 -4.03 -0.36 10.26
C ALA A 71 -3.17 0.31 9.17
N ALA A 72 -2.33 -0.48 8.52
CA ALA A 72 -1.42 -0.01 7.47
C ALA A 72 -1.41 -0.94 6.26
N SER A 73 -0.96 -0.43 5.12
CA SER A 73 -0.74 -1.21 3.91
C SER A 73 0.44 -0.67 3.11
N ILE A 74 1.14 -1.55 2.37
CA ILE A 74 2.14 -1.16 1.38
C ILE A 74 1.74 -1.79 0.05
N VAL A 75 1.64 -0.99 -0.99
CA VAL A 75 1.40 -1.43 -2.36
C VAL A 75 2.63 -1.12 -3.20
N VAL A 76 3.18 -2.14 -3.82
CA VAL A 76 4.23 -1.99 -4.84
C VAL A 76 3.56 -2.09 -6.20
N SER A 77 3.80 -1.12 -7.06
CA SER A 77 3.23 -1.07 -8.41
C SER A 77 4.30 -0.75 -9.44
N GLU A 78 4.09 -1.24 -10.64
CA GLU A 78 4.85 -0.84 -11.83
C GLU A 78 4.06 0.24 -12.57
N ALA A 79 4.73 1.28 -12.99
CA ALA A 79 4.16 2.34 -13.80
C ALA A 79 5.03 2.57 -15.04
N LEU A 80 4.37 2.80 -16.17
CA LEU A 80 5.02 3.22 -17.40
C LEU A 80 4.63 4.68 -17.66
N THR A 81 5.60 5.50 -18.03
CA THR A 81 5.35 6.88 -18.47
C THR A 81 5.71 6.98 -19.96
N GLY A 82 4.90 7.68 -20.75
CA GLY A 82 5.17 7.89 -22.19
C GLY A 82 4.13 7.26 -23.13
N PRO A 83 4.38 7.24 -24.42
CA PRO A 83 3.45 6.72 -25.43
C PRO A 83 3.15 5.24 -25.19
N GLY A 84 1.87 4.88 -25.02
CA GLY A 84 1.43 3.50 -24.73
C GLY A 84 1.40 3.13 -23.25
N ALA A 85 1.68 4.06 -22.34
CA ALA A 85 1.47 3.87 -20.91
C ALA A 85 -0.02 3.72 -20.58
N ASP A 86 -0.34 2.88 -19.58
CA ASP A 86 -1.65 2.91 -18.96
C ASP A 86 -1.84 4.28 -18.28
N VAL A 87 -2.89 5.00 -18.72
CA VAL A 87 -3.17 6.39 -18.31
C VAL A 87 -3.15 6.54 -16.78
N ALA A 88 -3.76 5.59 -16.06
CA ALA A 88 -3.83 5.65 -14.60
C ALA A 88 -2.45 5.55 -13.90
N SER A 89 -1.54 4.74 -14.42
CA SER A 89 -0.21 4.52 -13.83
C SER A 89 0.76 5.65 -14.19
N GLY A 90 0.74 6.09 -15.46
CA GLY A 90 1.58 7.20 -15.94
C GLY A 90 1.18 8.54 -15.33
N GLU A 91 -0.10 8.78 -15.12
CA GLU A 91 -0.63 9.98 -14.48
C GLU A 91 -0.19 10.05 -13.00
N THR A 92 -0.19 8.92 -12.28
CA THR A 92 0.29 8.87 -10.89
C THR A 92 1.76 9.28 -10.78
N VAL A 93 2.64 8.74 -11.62
CA VAL A 93 4.07 9.10 -11.61
C VAL A 93 4.27 10.55 -12.05
N ALA A 94 3.61 10.98 -13.12
CA ALA A 94 3.68 12.37 -13.56
C ALA A 94 3.20 13.34 -12.48
N GLN A 95 2.15 12.98 -11.73
CA GLN A 95 1.64 13.77 -10.62
C GLN A 95 2.64 13.82 -9.46
N LEU A 96 3.28 12.70 -9.10
CA LEU A 96 4.32 12.65 -8.07
C LEU A 96 5.55 13.50 -8.45
N LEU A 97 5.90 13.53 -9.72
CA LEU A 97 7.01 14.34 -10.23
C LEU A 97 6.67 15.83 -10.36
N SER A 98 5.38 16.18 -10.53
CA SER A 98 4.90 17.56 -10.72
C SER A 98 4.45 18.26 -9.44
N ASP A 99 4.08 17.50 -8.40
CA ASP A 99 3.64 18.05 -7.10
C ASP A 99 4.85 18.66 -6.35
N GLY A 100 5.23 19.86 -6.76
CA GLY A 100 6.33 20.60 -6.14
C GLY A 100 6.11 20.99 -4.66
N ALA A 101 4.90 20.85 -4.13
CA ALA A 101 4.59 21.12 -2.73
C ALA A 101 4.52 19.80 -1.96
N GLY A 102 5.62 19.42 -1.29
CA GLY A 102 5.71 18.23 -0.42
C GLY A 102 6.44 17.03 -1.03
N SER A 103 6.94 17.15 -2.27
CA SER A 103 7.83 16.13 -2.85
C SER A 103 9.29 16.42 -2.48
N GLU A 104 9.98 15.37 -2.04
CA GLU A 104 11.40 15.42 -1.66
C GLU A 104 12.19 14.51 -2.61
N PRO A 105 13.35 14.94 -3.12
CA PRO A 105 14.23 14.06 -3.87
C PRO A 105 14.83 13.00 -2.96
N VAL A 106 14.91 11.77 -3.44
CA VAL A 106 15.49 10.64 -2.71
C VAL A 106 16.35 9.80 -3.63
N THR A 107 17.38 9.18 -3.06
CA THR A 107 18.20 8.18 -3.78
C THR A 107 18.09 6.85 -3.04
N ILE A 108 17.56 5.83 -3.70
CA ILE A 108 17.39 4.48 -3.16
C ILE A 108 18.12 3.49 -4.06
N ASP A 109 19.10 2.78 -3.50
CA ASP A 109 19.92 1.79 -4.21
C ASP A 109 20.45 2.32 -5.57
N GLY A 110 20.92 3.58 -5.57
CA GLY A 110 21.48 4.25 -6.76
C GLY A 110 20.46 4.81 -7.76
N ALA A 111 19.16 4.64 -7.51
CA ALA A 111 18.10 5.24 -8.33
C ALA A 111 17.64 6.56 -7.72
N ASP A 112 17.74 7.66 -8.48
CA ASP A 112 17.24 8.97 -8.07
C ASP A 112 15.74 9.07 -8.36
N GLY A 113 14.95 9.24 -7.32
CA GLY A 113 13.50 9.29 -7.36
C GLY A 113 12.92 10.41 -6.51
N VAL A 114 11.65 10.29 -6.20
CA VAL A 114 10.92 11.24 -5.35
C VAL A 114 10.14 10.52 -4.25
N ARG A 115 10.03 11.17 -3.11
CA ARG A 115 9.18 10.83 -1.98
C ARG A 115 8.13 11.91 -1.82
N LEU A 116 6.87 11.52 -1.66
CA LEU A 116 5.76 12.43 -1.36
C LEU A 116 5.08 11.99 -0.08
N ASP A 117 4.89 12.92 0.84
CA ASP A 117 4.16 12.72 2.09
C ASP A 117 2.89 13.58 2.09
N LYS A 118 1.74 12.93 2.27
CA LYS A 118 0.46 13.63 2.27
C LYS A 118 -0.58 12.98 3.17
N VAL A 119 -1.52 13.79 3.62
CA VAL A 119 -2.75 13.31 4.25
C VAL A 119 -3.86 13.27 3.20
N VAL A 120 -4.45 12.10 3.03
CA VAL A 120 -5.62 11.89 2.18
C VAL A 120 -6.86 11.99 3.06
N ALA A 121 -7.76 12.90 2.74
CA ALA A 121 -9.01 13.08 3.48
C ALA A 121 -9.94 11.87 3.30
N ALA A 122 -10.85 11.67 4.27
CA ALA A 122 -11.96 10.76 4.10
C ALA A 122 -12.82 11.19 2.89
N ASP A 123 -13.30 10.22 2.13
CA ASP A 123 -14.18 10.42 0.98
C ASP A 123 -15.28 9.34 1.02
N PRO A 124 -16.41 9.61 1.69
CA PRO A 124 -17.52 8.67 1.81
C PRO A 124 -18.08 8.21 0.46
N ASP A 125 -18.04 9.09 -0.56
CA ASP A 125 -18.52 8.76 -1.91
C ASP A 125 -17.67 7.68 -2.59
N ARG A 126 -16.40 7.57 -2.17
CA ARG A 126 -15.46 6.51 -2.60
C ARG A 126 -15.29 5.40 -1.57
N GLU A 127 -16.16 5.32 -0.57
CA GLU A 127 -16.08 4.34 0.53
C GLU A 127 -14.77 4.46 1.35
N VAL A 128 -14.17 5.65 1.42
CA VAL A 128 -13.02 5.96 2.27
C VAL A 128 -13.54 6.58 3.56
N GLU A 129 -13.72 5.76 4.57
CA GLU A 129 -14.37 6.18 5.84
C GLU A 129 -13.46 7.06 6.71
N HIS A 130 -12.15 6.90 6.59
CA HIS A 130 -11.17 7.57 7.45
C HIS A 130 -10.10 8.31 6.64
N ALA A 131 -9.67 9.45 7.16
CA ALA A 131 -8.46 10.10 6.65
C ALA A 131 -7.24 9.21 6.89
N SER A 132 -6.25 9.26 5.99
CA SER A 132 -5.04 8.43 6.07
C SER A 132 -3.79 9.24 5.78
N ARG A 133 -2.67 8.89 6.44
CA ARG A 133 -1.34 9.32 6.02
C ARG A 133 -0.87 8.42 4.90
N ARG A 134 -0.35 9.03 3.85
CA ARG A 134 0.14 8.32 2.68
C ARG A 134 1.53 8.81 2.30
N ILE A 135 2.45 7.86 2.14
CA ILE A 135 3.81 8.09 1.65
C ILE A 135 3.96 7.35 0.32
N ASP A 136 4.31 8.08 -0.72
CA ASP A 136 4.55 7.53 -2.04
C ASP A 136 6.03 7.71 -2.40
N TYR A 137 6.71 6.62 -2.75
CA TYR A 137 8.00 6.63 -3.42
C TYR A 137 7.81 6.31 -4.90
N ALA A 138 8.42 7.09 -5.77
CA ALA A 138 8.51 6.79 -7.20
C ALA A 138 9.99 6.71 -7.60
N LEU A 139 10.42 5.54 -8.06
CA LEU A 139 11.81 5.22 -8.39
C LEU A 139 11.89 4.78 -9.85
N PRO A 140 12.77 5.38 -10.68
CA PRO A 140 13.03 4.88 -12.02
C PRO A 140 13.70 3.51 -11.94
N VAL A 141 13.31 2.59 -12.82
CA VAL A 141 13.93 1.25 -12.87
C VAL A 141 15.30 1.36 -13.53
N PRO A 142 16.40 1.08 -12.82
CA PRO A 142 17.73 1.05 -13.41
C PRO A 142 17.77 0.00 -14.53
N GLU A 143 18.44 0.31 -15.64
CA GLU A 143 18.57 -0.59 -16.82
C GLU A 143 17.22 -1.08 -17.40
N GLY A 144 16.09 -0.54 -16.90
CA GLY A 144 14.76 -0.83 -17.40
C GLY A 144 14.49 -0.20 -18.77
N ARG A 145 13.27 -0.42 -19.27
CA ARG A 145 12.80 0.31 -20.46
C ARG A 145 12.73 1.81 -20.13
N VAL A 146 13.02 2.64 -21.14
CA VAL A 146 12.84 4.09 -21.01
C VAL A 146 11.45 4.37 -20.44
N ALA A 147 11.38 5.18 -19.39
CA ALA A 147 10.15 5.57 -18.71
C ALA A 147 9.43 4.46 -17.90
N GLN A 148 10.16 3.44 -17.42
CA GLN A 148 9.63 2.45 -16.47
C GLN A 148 9.94 2.88 -15.04
N TRP A 149 8.92 2.84 -14.19
CA TRP A 149 8.98 3.25 -12.77
C TRP A 149 8.43 2.16 -11.87
N VAL A 150 8.95 2.10 -10.66
CA VAL A 150 8.32 1.39 -9.54
C VAL A 150 7.82 2.43 -8.56
N THR A 151 6.56 2.30 -8.15
CA THR A 151 5.99 3.09 -7.07
C THR A 151 5.77 2.20 -5.86
N VAL A 152 6.14 2.70 -4.68
CA VAL A 152 5.88 2.05 -3.40
C VAL A 152 5.03 3.01 -2.57
N CYS A 153 3.78 2.64 -2.36
CA CYS A 153 2.81 3.43 -1.62
C CYS A 153 2.55 2.80 -0.26
N PHE A 154 2.88 3.50 0.79
CA PHE A 154 2.46 3.22 2.16
C PHE A 154 1.21 4.02 2.49
N SER A 155 0.26 3.43 3.21
CA SER A 155 -0.91 4.12 3.74
C SER A 155 -1.26 3.60 5.11
N THR A 156 -1.58 4.50 6.04
CA THR A 156 -2.05 4.16 7.38
C THR A 156 -3.13 5.13 7.85
N ILE A 157 -4.09 4.61 8.61
CA ILE A 157 -5.02 5.44 9.39
C ILE A 157 -4.54 5.60 10.84
N ALA A 158 -3.40 4.98 11.17
CA ALA A 158 -2.81 4.97 12.51
C ALA A 158 -3.85 4.57 13.59
N ASP A 159 -4.02 5.42 14.59
CA ASP A 159 -5.02 5.33 15.64
C ASP A 159 -6.25 6.23 15.40
N GLY A 160 -6.41 6.73 14.17
CA GLY A 160 -7.47 7.64 13.75
C GLY A 160 -6.99 9.07 13.49
N ASP A 161 -5.78 9.42 13.93
CA ASP A 161 -5.13 10.70 13.63
C ASP A 161 -3.95 10.50 12.64
N PRO A 162 -4.14 10.81 11.34
CA PRO A 162 -3.08 10.67 10.34
C PRO A 162 -1.93 11.67 10.50
N ARG A 163 -2.02 12.62 11.43
CA ARG A 163 -0.97 13.60 11.78
C ARG A 163 -0.46 13.42 13.21
N GLY A 164 -0.92 12.40 13.91
CA GLY A 164 -0.50 12.08 15.27
C GLY A 164 0.86 11.40 15.33
N GLU A 165 1.43 11.35 16.52
CA GLU A 165 2.74 10.75 16.81
C GLU A 165 2.83 9.29 16.33
N PHE A 166 1.74 8.52 16.45
CA PHE A 166 1.74 7.13 16.00
C PHE A 166 1.83 7.02 14.48
N ALA A 167 1.19 7.93 13.73
CA ALA A 167 1.33 7.99 12.28
C ALA A 167 2.77 8.34 11.89
N ASP A 168 3.41 9.28 12.59
CA ASP A 168 4.80 9.68 12.34
C ASP A 168 5.77 8.51 12.59
N ILE A 169 5.61 7.75 13.68
CA ILE A 169 6.41 6.54 13.96
C ILE A 169 6.26 5.51 12.84
N LEU A 170 5.05 5.29 12.32
CA LEU A 170 4.82 4.35 11.23
C LEU A 170 5.45 4.83 9.92
N VAL A 171 5.46 6.14 9.67
CA VAL A 171 6.13 6.76 8.51
C VAL A 171 7.64 6.56 8.63
N GLU A 172 8.24 6.88 9.78
CA GLU A 172 9.68 6.68 10.01
C GLU A 172 10.09 5.22 9.83
N LEU A 173 9.27 4.27 10.34
CA LEU A 173 9.50 2.84 10.13
C LEU A 173 9.45 2.47 8.64
N PHE A 174 8.49 3.00 7.89
CA PHE A 174 8.39 2.74 6.47
C PHE A 174 9.57 3.34 5.70
N ASP A 175 9.97 4.57 6.01
CA ASP A 175 11.13 5.22 5.42
C ASP A 175 12.42 4.40 5.72
N ALA A 176 12.58 3.88 6.92
CA ALA A 176 13.67 2.96 7.26
C ALA A 176 13.62 1.66 6.44
N VAL A 177 12.44 1.09 6.20
CA VAL A 177 12.28 -0.07 5.31
C VAL A 177 12.72 0.28 3.88
N MET A 178 12.38 1.47 3.38
CA MET A 178 12.77 1.92 2.05
C MET A 178 14.30 2.05 1.91
N THR A 179 15.04 2.38 2.96
CA THR A 179 16.52 2.38 2.90
C THR A 179 17.12 0.98 2.67
N THR A 180 16.36 -0.07 2.97
CA THR A 180 16.77 -1.47 2.76
C THR A 180 16.36 -2.03 1.39
N PHE A 181 15.58 -1.27 0.62
CA PHE A 181 15.17 -1.68 -0.72
C PHE A 181 16.38 -1.89 -1.62
N ARG A 182 16.39 -2.99 -2.39
CA ARG A 182 17.46 -3.30 -3.36
C ARG A 182 16.85 -3.80 -4.64
N TRP A 183 17.43 -3.38 -5.75
CA TRP A 183 17.13 -3.95 -7.06
C TRP A 183 17.72 -5.37 -7.15
N SER A 184 16.96 -6.29 -7.70
CA SER A 184 17.44 -7.64 -8.05
C SER A 184 17.27 -7.85 -9.55
N TYR A 185 18.35 -8.15 -10.20
CA TYR A 185 18.44 -8.40 -11.65
C TYR A 185 18.43 -9.89 -11.95
#